data_150cb62c5d86dd5bc47779d60d530d3f
#
_entry.id   150cb62c5d86dd5bc47779d60d530d3f
#
_cell.length_a   1.000
_cell.length_b   1.000
_cell.length_c   1.000
_cell.angle_alpha   90.00
_cell.angle_beta   90.00
_cell.angle_gamma   90.00
#
_symmetry.space_group_name_H-M   'P 1'
#
loop_
_entity.id
_entity.type
_entity.pdbx_description
1 polymer ?
#
loop_
_entity_poly.entity_id
_entity_poly.type
_entity_poly.pdbx_seq_one_letter_code
_entity_poly.pdbx_strand_id
1 'polypeptide(L)'
;MQTETEEVVQWATKVMDQKTGIEKRVQAEERVRRISSDLRCEVLGPNGAENITELCKRNKKIKKTYSSRGSVEMPMRPVDMTQFMNAASQGKLDTIDKYLANGGNPDVHDELKRTALHRASMVGHTAVIQMLLENGAEINFKDQLGFRAIHWACRGGNLAVVKALKSHGADLNIRDKLYSTPLHVATRTGNTIIVEYLLECGAKLNCQDREGDTALHDSVQLNRYKIVKLLIAAGADTKIKNHEGVTAVQQVKQWQFDIMETLQSLVLPENTSREE
;
A
#
# COMPACT_ATOMS: atom_id res chain seq x y z
N MET A 1 2.98 -20.60 50.44
CA MET A 1 1.58 -20.66 49.95
C MET A 1 0.84 -19.32 49.90
N GLN A 2 1.16 -18.32 50.73
CA GLN A 2 0.51 -16.98 50.65
C GLN A 2 1.16 -16.07 49.58
N THR A 3 2.41 -16.25 49.26
CA THR A 3 3.13 -15.45 48.25
C THR A 3 2.77 -15.77 46.80
N GLU A 4 2.45 -17.03 46.50
CA GLU A 4 2.07 -17.47 45.13
C GLU A 4 0.66 -16.99 44.73
N THR A 5 -0.25 -16.86 45.68
CA THR A 5 -1.60 -16.33 45.43
C THR A 5 -1.59 -14.82 45.17
N GLU A 6 -0.70 -14.06 45.81
CA GLU A 6 -0.57 -12.62 45.59
C GLU A 6 0.07 -12.29 44.21
N GLU A 7 1.05 -13.07 43.77
CA GLU A 7 1.64 -12.91 42.43
C GLU A 7 0.64 -13.23 41.32
N VAL A 8 -0.17 -14.27 41.47
CA VAL A 8 -1.22 -14.63 40.50
C VAL A 8 -2.30 -13.55 40.40
N VAL A 9 -2.69 -12.96 41.54
CA VAL A 9 -3.68 -11.86 41.59
C VAL A 9 -3.10 -10.58 40.96
N GLN A 10 -1.83 -10.25 41.23
CA GLN A 10 -1.17 -9.11 40.58
C GLN A 10 -1.01 -9.33 39.08
N TRP A 11 -0.68 -10.54 38.65
CA TRP A 11 -0.62 -10.86 37.19
C TRP A 11 -2.00 -10.76 36.52
N ALA A 12 -3.05 -11.30 37.16
CA ALA A 12 -4.43 -11.24 36.67
C ALA A 12 -4.95 -9.79 36.56
N THR A 13 -4.68 -8.95 37.55
CA THR A 13 -5.01 -7.51 37.50
C THR A 13 -4.27 -6.79 36.36
N LYS A 14 -2.99 -7.08 36.19
CA LYS A 14 -2.18 -6.48 35.10
C LYS A 14 -2.65 -6.88 33.70
N VAL A 15 -3.15 -8.13 33.55
CA VAL A 15 -3.76 -8.63 32.32
C VAL A 15 -5.13 -8.01 32.06
N MET A 16 -5.93 -7.79 33.10
CA MET A 16 -7.24 -7.11 33.02
C MET A 16 -7.07 -5.64 32.64
N ASP A 17 -6.09 -4.92 33.20
CA ASP A 17 -5.79 -3.53 32.85
C ASP A 17 -5.28 -3.39 31.41
N GLN A 18 -4.50 -4.35 30.91
CA GLN A 18 -4.11 -4.40 29.50
C GLN A 18 -5.30 -4.66 28.57
N LYS A 19 -6.23 -5.53 28.98
CA LYS A 19 -7.43 -5.85 28.18
C LYS A 19 -8.36 -4.64 28.07
N THR A 20 -8.58 -3.91 29.17
CA THR A 20 -9.34 -2.65 29.17
C THR A 20 -8.63 -1.54 28.37
N GLY A 21 -7.30 -1.51 28.35
CA GLY A 21 -6.51 -0.60 27.50
C GLY A 21 -6.67 -0.89 26.01
N ILE A 22 -6.74 -2.18 25.64
CA ILE A 22 -6.97 -2.61 24.25
C ILE A 22 -8.41 -2.29 23.81
N GLU A 23 -9.40 -2.57 24.66
CA GLU A 23 -10.80 -2.24 24.37
C GLU A 23 -11.02 -0.72 24.20
N LYS A 24 -10.37 0.11 25.04
CA LYS A 24 -10.40 1.57 24.90
C LYS A 24 -9.74 2.05 23.61
N ARG A 25 -8.65 1.39 23.15
CA ARG A 25 -8.01 1.69 21.86
C ARG A 25 -8.89 1.30 20.68
N VAL A 26 -9.50 0.12 20.72
CA VAL A 26 -10.43 -0.32 19.66
C VAL A 26 -11.64 0.61 19.56
N GLN A 27 -12.21 1.03 20.72
CA GLN A 27 -13.30 2.01 20.73
C GLN A 27 -12.89 3.39 20.25
N ALA A 28 -11.63 3.81 20.52
CA ALA A 28 -11.10 5.08 20.00
C ALA A 28 -10.88 5.03 18.47
N GLU A 29 -10.37 3.91 17.95
CA GLU A 29 -10.23 3.70 16.50
C GLU A 29 -11.58 3.62 15.79
N GLU A 30 -12.57 2.98 16.41
CA GLU A 30 -13.95 2.94 15.89
C GLU A 30 -14.62 4.33 15.92
N ARG A 31 -14.36 5.14 16.95
CA ARG A 31 -14.79 6.56 16.99
C ARG A 31 -14.13 7.37 15.89
N VAL A 32 -12.82 7.22 15.65
CA VAL A 32 -12.10 7.89 14.56
C VAL A 32 -12.65 7.46 13.19
N ARG A 33 -12.99 6.18 13.02
CA ARG A 33 -13.63 5.70 11.77
C ARG A 33 -15.03 6.29 11.58
N ARG A 34 -15.85 6.42 12.64
CA ARG A 34 -17.17 7.06 12.58
C ARG A 34 -17.05 8.56 12.26
N ILE A 35 -16.15 9.28 12.91
CA ILE A 35 -15.89 10.70 12.63
C ILE A 35 -15.39 10.89 11.19
N SER A 36 -14.58 9.97 10.66
CA SER A 36 -14.12 10.00 9.26
C SER A 36 -15.23 9.69 8.25
N SER A 37 -16.27 8.89 8.61
CA SER A 37 -17.45 8.67 7.79
C SER A 37 -18.42 9.85 7.85
N ASP A 38 -18.57 10.48 9.02
CA ASP A 38 -19.42 11.65 9.23
C ASP A 38 -18.83 12.91 8.57
N LEU A 39 -17.51 13.09 8.57
CA LEU A 39 -16.81 14.16 7.85
C LEU A 39 -16.94 14.06 6.31
N ARG A 40 -17.32 12.90 5.77
CA ARG A 40 -17.72 12.78 4.36
C ARG A 40 -19.11 13.33 4.06
N CYS A 41 -19.94 13.49 5.08
CA CYS A 41 -21.30 14.06 4.95
C CYS A 41 -21.37 15.56 5.25
N GLU A 42 -20.36 16.15 5.93
CA GLU A 42 -20.37 17.54 6.39
C GLU A 42 -19.55 18.53 5.54
N VAL A 43 -19.13 18.19 4.32
CA VAL A 43 -18.57 19.15 3.35
C VAL A 43 -19.70 19.82 2.54
N LEU A 44 -20.82 20.08 3.17
CA LEU A 44 -21.83 21.01 2.67
C LEU A 44 -22.00 22.11 3.73
N GLY A 45 -21.49 23.30 3.39
CA GLY A 45 -21.49 24.48 4.26
C GLY A 45 -22.88 24.91 4.74
N PRO A 46 -22.96 25.74 5.78
CA PRO A 46 -24.18 26.05 6.52
C PRO A 46 -25.17 27.02 5.84
N ASN A 47 -25.13 27.19 4.54
CA ASN A 47 -26.10 28.00 3.81
C ASN A 47 -26.56 27.35 2.53
N GLY A 48 -27.71 26.67 2.59
CA GLY A 48 -28.47 26.30 1.39
C GLY A 48 -28.60 24.81 1.16
N ALA A 49 -29.44 24.18 1.93
CA ALA A 49 -30.08 22.93 1.54
C ALA A 49 -31.06 23.17 0.39
N GLU A 50 -30.56 23.32 -0.82
CA GLU A 50 -31.39 23.05 -2.01
C GLU A 50 -31.44 21.55 -2.20
N ASN A 51 -32.64 21.02 -2.04
CA ASN A 51 -32.96 19.60 -2.14
C ASN A 51 -32.39 19.01 -3.44
N ILE A 52 -31.51 18.00 -3.35
CA ILE A 52 -30.97 17.22 -4.46
C ILE A 52 -32.07 16.71 -5.42
N THR A 53 -33.29 16.51 -4.92
CA THR A 53 -34.49 16.16 -5.71
C THR A 53 -34.94 17.26 -6.66
N GLU A 54 -34.73 18.53 -6.35
CA GLU A 54 -35.06 19.66 -7.23
C GLU A 54 -34.04 19.86 -8.37
N LEU A 55 -32.75 19.65 -8.08
CA LEU A 55 -31.68 19.65 -9.08
C LEU A 55 -31.87 18.50 -10.11
N CYS A 56 -32.33 17.34 -9.68
CA CYS A 56 -32.65 16.22 -10.57
C CYS A 56 -33.88 16.50 -11.43
N LYS A 57 -34.85 17.28 -10.93
CA LYS A 57 -36.05 17.66 -11.72
C LYS A 57 -35.74 18.76 -12.77
N ARG A 58 -34.86 19.71 -12.46
CA ARG A 58 -34.39 20.71 -13.42
C ARG A 58 -33.60 20.09 -14.57
N ASN A 59 -32.73 19.13 -14.30
CA ASN A 59 -31.99 18.42 -15.35
C ASN A 59 -32.84 17.53 -16.23
N LYS A 60 -33.99 17.02 -15.75
CA LYS A 60 -34.94 16.27 -16.58
C LYS A 60 -35.77 17.16 -17.54
N LYS A 61 -36.00 18.44 -17.21
CA LYS A 61 -36.69 19.39 -18.10
C LYS A 61 -35.80 19.89 -19.24
N ILE A 62 -34.47 19.99 -19.01
CA ILE A 62 -33.53 20.41 -20.05
C ILE A 62 -33.28 19.32 -21.10
N LYS A 63 -33.45 18.02 -20.76
CA LYS A 63 -33.24 16.91 -21.68
C LYS A 63 -34.42 16.71 -22.72
N LYS A 64 -35.52 17.42 -22.57
CA LYS A 64 -36.69 17.23 -23.46
C LYS A 64 -36.77 18.17 -24.66
N THR A 65 -35.86 19.14 -24.78
CA THR A 65 -35.90 20.13 -25.88
C THR A 65 -34.75 20.02 -26.91
N TYR A 66 -33.87 19.01 -26.80
CA TYR A 66 -32.74 18.81 -27.72
C TYR A 66 -32.78 17.45 -28.46
N SER A 67 -34.00 17.03 -28.86
CA SER A 67 -34.18 15.87 -29.75
C SER A 67 -34.72 16.35 -31.08
N SER A 68 -33.88 16.99 -31.90
CA SER A 68 -33.95 16.96 -33.38
C SER A 68 -33.15 18.16 -33.93
N ARG A 69 -31.86 18.01 -34.04
CA ARG A 69 -31.02 18.69 -35.04
C ARG A 69 -29.71 17.92 -35.19
N GLY A 70 -29.33 17.65 -36.42
CA GLY A 70 -28.25 16.84 -36.92
C GLY A 70 -26.99 16.80 -36.07
N SER A 71 -26.36 15.68 -36.07
CA SER A 71 -25.02 15.43 -35.45
C SER A 71 -24.00 16.42 -35.99
N VAL A 72 -23.97 17.61 -35.41
CA VAL A 72 -22.76 18.43 -35.44
C VAL A 72 -21.84 17.78 -34.45
N GLU A 73 -20.83 17.08 -34.94
CA GLU A 73 -19.68 16.67 -34.10
C GLU A 73 -19.15 17.95 -33.46
N MET A 74 -19.49 18.14 -32.18
CA MET A 74 -18.85 19.20 -31.38
C MET A 74 -17.35 18.89 -31.40
N PRO A 75 -16.48 19.87 -31.72
CA PRO A 75 -15.06 19.65 -31.62
C PRO A 75 -14.76 19.16 -30.19
N MET A 76 -14.30 17.90 -30.09
CA MET A 76 -13.97 17.31 -28.80
C MET A 76 -12.96 18.20 -28.12
N ARG A 77 -13.32 18.79 -26.98
CA ARG A 77 -12.37 19.56 -26.17
C ARG A 77 -11.18 18.67 -25.90
N PRO A 78 -9.94 19.14 -26.11
CA PRO A 78 -8.77 18.36 -25.83
C PRO A 78 -8.83 17.91 -24.36
N VAL A 79 -8.51 16.64 -24.12
CA VAL A 79 -8.46 16.07 -22.76
C VAL A 79 -7.40 16.86 -21.98
N ASP A 80 -7.79 17.46 -20.85
CA ASP A 80 -6.86 18.18 -20.01
C ASP A 80 -6.04 17.22 -19.10
N MET A 81 -4.97 17.73 -18.50
CA MET A 81 -4.11 16.97 -17.61
C MET A 81 -4.91 16.35 -16.45
N THR A 82 -5.87 17.07 -15.88
CA THR A 82 -6.66 16.60 -14.73
C THR A 82 -7.56 15.43 -15.14
N GLN A 83 -8.18 15.53 -16.30
CA GLN A 83 -8.99 14.44 -16.88
C GLN A 83 -8.15 13.21 -17.16
N PHE A 84 -6.95 13.38 -17.74
CA PHE A 84 -6.00 12.30 -17.98
C PHE A 84 -5.58 11.60 -16.69
N MET A 85 -5.17 12.34 -15.67
CA MET A 85 -4.77 11.80 -14.37
C MET A 85 -5.91 11.07 -13.66
N ASN A 86 -7.14 11.58 -13.76
CA ASN A 86 -8.32 10.93 -13.21
C ASN A 86 -8.71 9.67 -14.00
N ALA A 87 -8.57 9.71 -15.33
CA ALA A 87 -8.80 8.54 -16.19
C ALA A 87 -7.84 7.40 -15.84
N ALA A 88 -6.58 7.69 -15.52
CA ALA A 88 -5.61 6.69 -15.06
C ALA A 88 -6.04 6.02 -13.73
N SER A 89 -6.60 6.80 -12.80
CA SER A 89 -7.14 6.26 -11.54
C SER A 89 -8.44 5.48 -11.72
N GLN A 90 -9.20 5.73 -12.80
CA GLN A 90 -10.48 5.11 -13.08
C GLN A 90 -10.41 3.97 -14.11
N GLY A 91 -9.22 3.74 -14.69
CA GLY A 91 -9.03 2.72 -15.72
C GLY A 91 -9.66 3.06 -17.08
N LYS A 92 -9.93 4.34 -17.38
CA LYS A 92 -10.59 4.78 -18.62
C LYS A 92 -9.61 4.88 -19.77
N LEU A 93 -9.43 3.78 -20.49
CA LEU A 93 -8.49 3.67 -21.61
C LEU A 93 -8.77 4.68 -22.74
N ASP A 94 -10.04 4.84 -23.14
CA ASP A 94 -10.41 5.76 -24.23
C ASP A 94 -9.97 7.22 -23.98
N THR A 95 -10.02 7.65 -22.72
CA THR A 95 -9.60 9.02 -22.36
C THR A 95 -8.10 9.16 -22.36
N ILE A 96 -7.39 8.12 -21.93
CA ILE A 96 -5.93 8.07 -21.93
C ILE A 96 -5.40 8.05 -23.36
N ASP A 97 -5.97 7.18 -24.21
CA ASP A 97 -5.63 7.06 -25.62
C ASP A 97 -5.81 8.39 -26.35
N LYS A 98 -6.98 9.04 -26.19
CA LYS A 98 -7.23 10.37 -26.77
C LYS A 98 -6.23 11.43 -26.34
N TYR A 99 -5.81 11.43 -25.07
CA TYR A 99 -4.83 12.37 -24.57
C TYR A 99 -3.47 12.14 -25.23
N LEU A 100 -3.02 10.88 -25.29
CA LEU A 100 -1.73 10.48 -25.86
C LEU A 100 -1.70 10.67 -27.37
N ALA A 101 -2.77 10.30 -28.09
CA ALA A 101 -2.92 10.50 -29.54
C ALA A 101 -2.85 11.98 -29.95
N ASN A 102 -3.29 12.89 -29.08
CA ASN A 102 -3.17 14.33 -29.28
C ASN A 102 -1.77 14.87 -28.92
N GLY A 103 -0.78 14.03 -28.70
CA GLY A 103 0.59 14.42 -28.35
C GLY A 103 0.76 14.83 -26.88
N GLY A 104 -0.19 14.44 -26.00
CA GLY A 104 -0.07 14.67 -24.56
C GLY A 104 1.13 13.94 -23.97
N ASN A 105 1.88 14.61 -23.09
CA ASN A 105 3.03 14.00 -22.40
C ASN A 105 2.53 12.96 -21.38
N PRO A 106 2.93 11.66 -21.45
CA PRO A 106 2.53 10.63 -20.50
C PRO A 106 3.06 10.88 -19.07
N ASP A 107 4.13 11.66 -18.92
CA ASP A 107 4.80 11.93 -17.64
C ASP A 107 4.34 13.24 -16.98
N VAL A 108 3.23 13.81 -17.43
CA VAL A 108 2.61 14.91 -16.67
C VAL A 108 2.31 14.44 -15.25
N HIS A 109 2.49 15.35 -14.30
CA HIS A 109 2.38 15.00 -12.89
C HIS A 109 1.59 16.04 -12.11
N ASP A 110 1.01 15.63 -10.98
CA ASP A 110 0.36 16.50 -10.02
C ASP A 110 1.39 17.26 -9.14
N GLU A 111 0.89 18.05 -8.18
CA GLU A 111 1.71 18.81 -7.23
C GLU A 111 2.65 17.93 -6.40
N LEU A 112 2.28 16.65 -6.17
CA LEU A 112 3.10 15.66 -5.48
C LEU A 112 4.04 14.90 -6.44
N LYS A 113 4.19 15.37 -7.69
CA LYS A 113 4.95 14.72 -8.75
C LYS A 113 4.47 13.30 -9.06
N ARG A 114 3.21 12.98 -8.81
CA ARG A 114 2.64 11.67 -9.20
C ARG A 114 2.17 11.73 -10.63
N THR A 115 2.60 10.80 -11.47
CA THR A 115 2.17 10.64 -12.86
C THR A 115 0.94 9.73 -12.95
N ALA A 116 0.35 9.65 -14.15
CA ALA A 116 -0.70 8.69 -14.45
C ALA A 116 -0.28 7.24 -14.14
N LEU A 117 1.00 6.91 -14.40
CA LEU A 117 1.58 5.60 -14.11
C LEU A 117 1.55 5.27 -12.60
N HIS A 118 1.87 6.22 -11.72
CA HIS A 118 1.77 6.03 -10.26
C HIS A 118 0.34 5.77 -9.83
N ARG A 119 -0.61 6.56 -10.32
CA ARG A 119 -2.03 6.44 -9.96
C ARG A 119 -2.62 5.12 -10.43
N ALA A 120 -2.36 4.72 -11.68
CA ALA A 120 -2.80 3.44 -12.22
C ALA A 120 -2.19 2.26 -11.45
N SER A 121 -0.90 2.38 -11.04
CA SER A 121 -0.21 1.35 -10.25
C SER A 121 -0.82 1.15 -8.87
N MET A 122 -1.21 2.24 -8.20
CA MET A 122 -1.86 2.17 -6.88
C MET A 122 -3.22 1.47 -6.93
N VAL A 123 -3.99 1.69 -7.99
CA VAL A 123 -5.35 1.12 -8.13
C VAL A 123 -5.34 -0.27 -8.76
N GLY A 124 -4.35 -0.57 -9.62
CA GLY A 124 -4.21 -1.88 -10.23
C GLY A 124 -4.64 -1.98 -11.69
N HIS A 125 -4.70 -0.86 -12.41
CA HIS A 125 -5.15 -0.84 -13.81
C HIS A 125 -4.02 -1.25 -14.77
N THR A 126 -3.79 -2.56 -14.95
CA THR A 126 -2.71 -3.11 -15.80
C THR A 126 -2.78 -2.66 -17.25
N ALA A 127 -3.98 -2.60 -17.85
CA ALA A 127 -4.15 -2.15 -19.22
C ALA A 127 -3.74 -0.68 -19.41
N VAL A 128 -4.03 0.19 -18.43
CA VAL A 128 -3.57 1.59 -18.44
C VAL A 128 -2.05 1.66 -18.35
N ILE A 129 -1.44 0.87 -17.48
CA ILE A 129 0.02 0.83 -17.30
C ILE A 129 0.68 0.41 -18.60
N GLN A 130 0.17 -0.64 -19.25
CA GLN A 130 0.70 -1.12 -20.51
C GLN A 130 0.63 -0.03 -21.59
N MET A 131 -0.54 0.61 -21.75
CA MET A 131 -0.73 1.72 -22.69
C MET A 131 0.22 2.88 -22.41
N LEU A 132 0.41 3.28 -21.14
CA LEU A 132 1.32 4.37 -20.78
C LEU A 132 2.78 4.03 -21.10
N LEU A 133 3.24 2.82 -20.80
CA LEU A 133 4.62 2.37 -21.07
C LEU A 133 4.90 2.23 -22.56
N GLU A 134 3.94 1.73 -23.35
CA GLU A 134 4.01 1.65 -24.80
C GLU A 134 4.09 3.05 -25.45
N ASN A 135 3.50 4.05 -24.81
CA ASN A 135 3.57 5.47 -25.25
C ASN A 135 4.71 6.25 -24.59
N GLY A 136 5.71 5.57 -24.04
CA GLY A 136 6.97 6.17 -23.60
C GLY A 136 6.92 6.77 -22.19
N ALA A 137 5.97 6.41 -21.34
CA ALA A 137 5.98 6.83 -19.93
C ALA A 137 7.25 6.35 -19.22
N GLU A 138 7.89 7.23 -18.43
CA GLU A 138 9.11 6.92 -17.70
C GLU A 138 8.82 6.02 -16.51
N ILE A 139 9.17 4.72 -16.61
CA ILE A 139 8.93 3.71 -15.57
C ILE A 139 9.61 4.05 -14.24
N ASN A 140 10.73 4.78 -14.29
CA ASN A 140 11.52 5.17 -13.12
C ASN A 140 11.25 6.59 -12.63
N PHE A 141 10.19 7.24 -13.12
CA PHE A 141 9.80 8.57 -12.65
C PHE A 141 9.58 8.54 -11.13
N LYS A 142 10.11 9.57 -10.43
CA LYS A 142 10.05 9.70 -8.97
C LYS A 142 8.98 10.71 -8.57
N ASP A 143 8.10 10.32 -7.68
CA ASP A 143 7.22 11.28 -7.03
C ASP A 143 7.98 12.13 -5.99
N GLN A 144 7.25 13.00 -5.29
CA GLN A 144 7.83 13.88 -4.27
C GLN A 144 8.49 13.12 -3.10
N LEU A 145 8.03 11.90 -2.80
CA LEU A 145 8.60 11.03 -1.75
C LEU A 145 9.70 10.11 -2.30
N GLY A 146 9.99 10.17 -3.59
CA GLY A 146 10.93 9.28 -4.26
C GLY A 146 10.34 7.92 -4.61
N PHE A 147 9.03 7.72 -4.43
CA PHE A 147 8.35 6.52 -4.87
C PHE A 147 8.29 6.46 -6.39
N ARG A 148 8.42 5.25 -6.92
CA ARG A 148 8.19 4.95 -8.32
C ARG A 148 6.95 4.09 -8.48
N ALA A 149 6.51 3.86 -9.69
CA ALA A 149 5.31 3.08 -9.99
C ALA A 149 5.28 1.71 -9.26
N ILE A 150 6.43 1.04 -9.15
CA ILE A 150 6.52 -0.25 -8.46
C ILE A 150 6.29 -0.16 -6.94
N HIS A 151 6.71 0.91 -6.28
CA HIS A 151 6.39 1.12 -4.85
C HIS A 151 4.88 1.32 -4.66
N TRP A 152 4.24 2.08 -5.56
CA TRP A 152 2.79 2.29 -5.53
C TRP A 152 2.02 1.01 -5.83
N ALA A 153 2.51 0.16 -6.74
CA ALA A 153 1.93 -1.16 -7.01
C ALA A 153 2.00 -2.08 -5.78
N CYS A 154 3.15 -2.12 -5.09
CA CYS A 154 3.32 -2.86 -3.83
C CYS A 154 2.41 -2.31 -2.74
N ARG A 155 2.29 -0.99 -2.62
CA ARG A 155 1.40 -0.33 -1.66
C ARG A 155 -0.08 -0.63 -1.92
N GLY A 156 -0.47 -0.67 -3.19
CA GLY A 156 -1.84 -0.99 -3.62
C GLY A 156 -2.19 -2.48 -3.54
N GLY A 157 -1.21 -3.35 -3.34
CA GLY A 157 -1.43 -4.81 -3.31
C GLY A 157 -1.66 -5.43 -4.69
N ASN A 158 -1.20 -4.78 -5.75
CA ASN A 158 -1.53 -5.13 -7.12
C ASN A 158 -0.44 -6.00 -7.76
N LEU A 159 -0.45 -7.32 -7.51
CA LEU A 159 0.53 -8.25 -8.06
C LEU A 159 0.62 -8.21 -9.59
N ALA A 160 -0.51 -8.12 -10.29
CA ALA A 160 -0.53 -8.07 -11.75
C ALA A 160 0.24 -6.87 -12.29
N VAL A 161 0.13 -5.72 -11.61
CA VAL A 161 0.88 -4.49 -11.93
C VAL A 161 2.36 -4.65 -11.63
N VAL A 162 2.73 -5.26 -10.48
CA VAL A 162 4.14 -5.53 -10.14
C VAL A 162 4.78 -6.41 -11.22
N LYS A 163 4.07 -7.44 -11.68
CA LYS A 163 4.52 -8.31 -12.78
C LYS A 163 4.69 -7.53 -14.09
N ALA A 164 3.72 -6.71 -14.46
CA ALA A 164 3.78 -5.88 -15.65
C ALA A 164 4.94 -4.87 -15.60
N LEU A 165 5.13 -4.17 -14.49
CA LEU A 165 6.25 -3.23 -14.32
C LEU A 165 7.60 -3.96 -14.41
N LYS A 166 7.72 -5.14 -13.77
CA LYS A 166 8.95 -5.94 -13.87
C LYS A 166 9.24 -6.37 -15.30
N SER A 167 8.25 -6.83 -16.06
CA SER A 167 8.44 -7.24 -17.46
C SER A 167 8.91 -6.09 -18.35
N HIS A 168 8.58 -4.84 -17.98
CA HIS A 168 9.07 -3.62 -18.64
C HIS A 168 10.37 -3.08 -18.04
N GLY A 169 11.09 -3.86 -17.22
CA GLY A 169 12.41 -3.52 -16.71
C GLY A 169 12.43 -2.69 -15.42
N ALA A 170 11.35 -2.65 -14.65
CA ALA A 170 11.41 -2.01 -13.34
C ALA A 170 12.41 -2.71 -12.41
N ASP A 171 13.30 -1.93 -11.78
CA ASP A 171 14.24 -2.44 -10.78
C ASP A 171 13.52 -2.68 -9.45
N LEU A 172 13.63 -3.93 -8.94
CA LEU A 172 13.00 -4.36 -7.68
C LEU A 172 13.74 -3.88 -6.42
N ASN A 173 14.97 -3.33 -6.60
CA ASN A 173 15.83 -2.91 -5.49
C ASN A 173 15.94 -1.39 -5.34
N ILE A 174 15.10 -0.71 -6.05
CA ILE A 174 15.05 0.75 -6.11
C ILE A 174 14.63 1.31 -4.74
N ARG A 175 15.25 2.43 -4.31
CA ARG A 175 15.01 3.04 -3.02
C ARG A 175 14.23 4.36 -3.15
N ASP A 176 13.32 4.60 -2.22
CA ASP A 176 12.67 5.89 -2.03
C ASP A 176 13.54 6.86 -1.21
N LYS A 177 12.99 8.00 -0.78
CA LYS A 177 13.70 8.97 0.08
C LYS A 177 13.94 8.48 1.51
N LEU A 178 13.23 7.45 1.94
CA LEU A 178 13.43 6.76 3.22
C LEU A 178 14.32 5.52 3.06
N TYR A 179 14.98 5.35 1.91
CA TYR A 179 15.75 4.17 1.54
C TYR A 179 14.94 2.87 1.51
N SER A 180 13.60 2.93 1.60
CA SER A 180 12.72 1.76 1.53
C SER A 180 12.69 1.21 0.11
N THR A 181 12.78 -0.11 -0.02
CA THR A 181 12.63 -0.84 -1.27
C THR A 181 11.17 -1.26 -1.48
N PRO A 182 10.76 -1.70 -2.68
CA PRO A 182 9.46 -2.32 -2.90
C PRO A 182 9.13 -3.45 -1.92
N LEU A 183 10.16 -4.22 -1.49
CA LEU A 183 10.01 -5.29 -0.50
C LEU A 183 9.61 -4.74 0.88
N HIS A 184 10.21 -3.64 1.36
CA HIS A 184 9.79 -2.98 2.59
C HIS A 184 8.32 -2.52 2.48
N VAL A 185 7.95 -1.88 1.37
CA VAL A 185 6.57 -1.39 1.18
C VAL A 185 5.58 -2.56 1.18
N ALA A 186 5.86 -3.65 0.46
CA ALA A 186 5.01 -4.84 0.43
C ALA A 186 4.87 -5.49 1.80
N THR A 187 5.96 -5.52 2.58
CA THR A 187 5.98 -6.05 3.96
C THR A 187 5.13 -5.20 4.90
N ARG A 188 5.30 -3.88 4.87
CA ARG A 188 4.53 -2.92 5.71
C ARG A 188 3.03 -2.98 5.41
N THR A 189 2.66 -3.13 4.15
CA THR A 189 1.26 -3.27 3.75
C THR A 189 0.69 -4.67 4.00
N GLY A 190 1.54 -5.66 4.26
CA GLY A 190 1.13 -7.04 4.57
C GLY A 190 0.75 -7.87 3.34
N ASN A 191 1.22 -7.49 2.16
CA ASN A 191 0.92 -8.15 0.90
C ASN A 191 1.81 -9.38 0.69
N THR A 192 1.48 -10.49 1.35
CA THR A 192 2.26 -11.74 1.36
C THR A 192 2.59 -12.24 -0.05
N ILE A 193 1.61 -12.23 -0.97
CA ILE A 193 1.78 -12.71 -2.36
C ILE A 193 2.78 -11.84 -3.14
N ILE A 194 2.79 -10.53 -2.89
CA ILE A 194 3.76 -9.63 -3.53
C ILE A 194 5.14 -9.83 -2.93
N VAL A 195 5.25 -10.01 -1.62
CA VAL A 195 6.52 -10.34 -0.95
C VAL A 195 7.13 -11.61 -1.55
N GLU A 196 6.34 -12.69 -1.63
CA GLU A 196 6.75 -13.96 -2.24
C GLU A 196 7.25 -13.74 -3.67
N TYR A 197 6.48 -13.09 -4.52
CA TYR A 197 6.87 -12.80 -5.89
C TYR A 197 8.16 -11.96 -6.01
N LEU A 198 8.32 -10.93 -5.16
CA LEU A 198 9.54 -10.12 -5.15
C LEU A 198 10.77 -10.94 -4.78
N LEU A 199 10.65 -11.86 -3.80
CA LEU A 199 11.71 -12.77 -3.39
C LEU A 199 12.06 -13.77 -4.50
N GLU A 200 11.07 -14.39 -5.15
CA GLU A 200 11.26 -15.27 -6.31
C GLU A 200 11.97 -14.55 -7.46
N CYS A 201 11.72 -13.26 -7.64
CA CYS A 201 12.37 -12.43 -8.65
C CYS A 201 13.75 -11.91 -8.26
N GLY A 202 14.31 -12.29 -7.11
CA GLY A 202 15.64 -11.92 -6.65
C GLY A 202 15.73 -10.53 -6.05
N ALA A 203 14.67 -10.02 -5.43
CA ALA A 203 14.76 -8.79 -4.64
C ALA A 203 15.78 -8.96 -3.50
N LYS A 204 16.59 -7.91 -3.27
CA LYS A 204 17.60 -7.91 -2.21
C LYS A 204 16.93 -7.94 -0.84
N LEU A 205 17.14 -9.05 -0.14
CA LEU A 205 16.46 -9.41 1.09
C LEU A 205 16.86 -8.54 2.29
N ASN A 206 18.16 -8.26 2.40
CA ASN A 206 18.77 -7.63 3.58
C ASN A 206 19.05 -6.13 3.38
N CYS A 207 18.30 -5.47 2.51
CA CYS A 207 18.38 -4.01 2.40
C CYS A 207 17.90 -3.36 3.70
N GLN A 208 18.61 -2.33 4.13
CA GLN A 208 18.22 -1.50 5.27
C GLN A 208 17.63 -0.19 4.77
N ASP A 209 16.57 0.27 5.42
CA ASP A 209 15.96 1.58 5.20
C ASP A 209 16.67 2.68 6.00
N ARG A 210 16.03 3.85 6.14
CA ARG A 210 16.59 5.02 6.84
C ARG A 210 16.79 4.78 8.35
N GLU A 211 15.95 3.97 8.96
CA GLU A 211 16.04 3.59 10.38
C GLU A 211 17.01 2.42 10.60
N GLY A 212 17.56 1.87 9.51
CA GLY A 212 18.40 0.68 9.53
C GLY A 212 17.58 -0.62 9.60
N ASP A 213 16.26 -0.53 9.49
CA ASP A 213 15.38 -1.68 9.51
C ASP A 213 15.42 -2.42 8.17
N THR A 214 15.45 -3.76 8.23
CA THR A 214 15.26 -4.63 7.08
C THR A 214 13.77 -5.00 6.96
N ALA A 215 13.36 -5.58 5.86
CA ALA A 215 12.01 -6.11 5.71
C ALA A 215 11.63 -7.11 6.83
N LEU A 216 12.62 -7.82 7.40
CA LEU A 216 12.39 -8.71 8.55
C LEU A 216 12.04 -7.91 9.82
N HIS A 217 12.72 -6.79 10.11
CA HIS A 217 12.39 -5.90 11.22
C HIS A 217 10.95 -5.38 11.06
N ASP A 218 10.59 -4.83 9.89
CA ASP A 218 9.25 -4.36 9.57
C ASP A 218 8.18 -5.46 9.80
N SER A 219 8.47 -6.69 9.38
CA SER A 219 7.52 -7.80 9.49
C SER A 219 7.26 -8.24 10.94
N VAL A 220 8.29 -8.20 11.77
CA VAL A 220 8.20 -8.49 13.22
C VAL A 220 7.44 -7.37 13.93
N GLN A 221 7.84 -6.11 13.70
CA GLN A 221 7.22 -4.94 14.32
C GLN A 221 5.71 -4.86 14.03
N LEU A 222 5.31 -5.18 12.80
CA LEU A 222 3.92 -5.14 12.34
C LEU A 222 3.16 -6.47 12.54
N ASN A 223 3.75 -7.45 13.21
CA ASN A 223 3.18 -8.76 13.47
C ASN A 223 2.72 -9.51 12.20
N ARG A 224 3.54 -9.48 11.15
CA ARG A 224 3.26 -10.12 9.86
C ARG A 224 3.84 -11.54 9.82
N TYR A 225 3.39 -12.47 10.68
CA TYR A 225 4.02 -13.78 10.85
C TYR A 225 4.21 -14.57 9.54
N LYS A 226 3.25 -14.51 8.59
CA LYS A 226 3.38 -15.17 7.29
C LYS A 226 4.56 -14.62 6.47
N ILE A 227 4.76 -13.30 6.53
CA ILE A 227 5.86 -12.63 5.85
C ILE A 227 7.18 -12.95 6.56
N VAL A 228 7.20 -13.01 7.90
CA VAL A 228 8.37 -13.46 8.65
C VAL A 228 8.81 -14.83 8.17
N LYS A 229 7.88 -15.80 8.07
CA LYS A 229 8.20 -17.15 7.56
C LYS A 229 8.79 -17.13 6.15
N LEU A 230 8.23 -16.34 5.23
CA LEU A 230 8.73 -16.21 3.87
C LEU A 230 10.14 -15.61 3.82
N LEU A 231 10.37 -14.51 4.56
CA LEU A 231 11.67 -13.85 4.60
C LEU A 231 12.76 -14.77 5.16
N ILE A 232 12.43 -15.50 6.22
CA ILE A 232 13.34 -16.48 6.81
C ILE A 232 13.63 -17.64 5.86
N ALA A 233 12.59 -18.21 5.24
CA ALA A 233 12.76 -19.27 4.25
C ALA A 233 13.60 -18.82 3.05
N ALA A 234 13.52 -17.53 2.68
CA ALA A 234 14.37 -16.92 1.66
C ALA A 234 15.81 -16.62 2.12
N GLY A 235 16.16 -16.85 3.39
CA GLY A 235 17.49 -16.66 3.94
C GLY A 235 17.75 -15.25 4.49
N ALA A 236 16.76 -14.57 5.05
CA ALA A 236 16.95 -13.28 5.71
C ALA A 236 17.94 -13.37 6.86
N ASP A 237 18.89 -12.45 6.92
CA ASP A 237 19.88 -12.40 8.00
C ASP A 237 19.24 -11.81 9.27
N THR A 238 19.07 -12.68 10.27
CA THR A 238 18.49 -12.34 11.57
C THR A 238 19.41 -11.55 12.49
N LYS A 239 20.70 -11.42 12.14
CA LYS A 239 21.74 -10.78 12.95
C LYS A 239 21.94 -9.30 12.63
N ILE A 240 21.35 -8.82 11.54
CA ILE A 240 21.42 -7.41 11.15
C ILE A 240 20.76 -6.57 12.25
N LYS A 241 21.48 -5.54 12.68
CA LYS A 241 21.00 -4.56 13.65
C LYS A 241 20.55 -3.29 12.94
N ASN A 242 19.45 -2.74 13.39
CA ASN A 242 19.00 -1.41 12.96
C ASN A 242 19.84 -0.30 13.64
N HIS A 243 19.55 0.96 13.41
CA HIS A 243 20.30 2.09 14.00
C HIS A 243 20.13 2.21 15.52
N GLU A 244 19.12 1.56 16.10
CA GLU A 244 18.97 1.42 17.55
C GLU A 244 19.84 0.31 18.14
N GLY A 245 20.57 -0.44 17.29
CA GLY A 245 21.41 -1.57 17.68
C GLY A 245 20.63 -2.85 17.97
N VAL A 246 19.35 -2.91 17.59
CA VAL A 246 18.42 -4.01 17.85
C VAL A 246 18.28 -4.87 16.60
N THR A 247 18.27 -6.21 16.77
CA THR A 247 17.97 -7.15 15.68
C THR A 247 16.46 -7.42 15.58
N ALA A 248 15.99 -7.90 14.43
CA ALA A 248 14.60 -8.29 14.26
C ALA A 248 14.12 -9.31 15.30
N VAL A 249 15.00 -10.23 15.71
CA VAL A 249 14.71 -11.22 16.78
C VAL A 249 14.52 -10.55 18.13
N GLN A 250 15.31 -9.54 18.45
CA GLN A 250 15.21 -8.79 19.71
C GLN A 250 13.97 -7.88 19.78
N GLN A 251 13.40 -7.52 18.63
CA GLN A 251 12.14 -6.74 18.56
C GLN A 251 10.89 -7.58 18.84
N VAL A 252 11.00 -8.92 18.86
CA VAL A 252 9.86 -9.81 19.09
C VAL A 252 9.26 -9.57 20.47
N LYS A 253 7.98 -9.26 20.52
CA LYS A 253 7.23 -9.02 21.76
C LYS A 253 6.73 -10.35 22.34
N GLN A 254 6.61 -10.43 23.67
CA GLN A 254 6.19 -11.64 24.39
C GLN A 254 4.86 -12.25 23.90
N TRP A 255 3.97 -11.44 23.31
CA TRP A 255 2.68 -11.91 22.81
C TRP A 255 2.71 -12.41 21.35
N GLN A 256 3.85 -12.30 20.66
CA GLN A 256 4.05 -12.74 19.27
C GLN A 256 4.54 -14.19 19.20
N PHE A 257 3.77 -15.12 19.77
CA PHE A 257 4.15 -16.53 19.92
C PHE A 257 4.52 -17.19 18.59
N ASP A 258 3.72 -16.99 17.53
CA ASP A 258 3.96 -17.58 16.20
C ASP A 258 5.30 -17.14 15.58
N ILE A 259 5.66 -15.88 15.80
CA ILE A 259 6.92 -15.31 15.31
C ILE A 259 8.08 -15.85 16.16
N MET A 260 7.91 -15.92 17.48
CA MET A 260 8.91 -16.45 18.39
C MET A 260 9.24 -17.91 18.08
N GLU A 261 8.22 -18.74 17.89
CA GLU A 261 8.38 -20.15 17.50
C GLU A 261 9.10 -20.29 16.17
N THR A 262 8.71 -19.48 15.17
CA THR A 262 9.36 -19.48 13.84
C THR A 262 10.84 -19.11 13.92
N LEU A 263 11.20 -18.13 14.75
CA LEU A 263 12.58 -17.69 14.91
C LEU A 263 13.40 -18.64 15.79
N GLN A 264 12.79 -19.28 16.80
CA GLN A 264 13.45 -20.27 17.66
C GLN A 264 13.75 -21.56 16.92
N SER A 265 12.88 -22.03 16.03
CA SER A 265 13.13 -23.23 15.19
C SER A 265 14.35 -23.09 14.29
N LEU A 266 14.83 -21.87 14.04
CA LEU A 266 16.03 -21.58 13.25
C LEU A 266 17.30 -21.47 14.08
N VAL A 267 17.17 -21.17 15.37
CA VAL A 267 18.32 -21.02 16.29
C VAL A 267 18.74 -22.38 16.85
N LEU A 268 17.84 -23.36 16.87
CA LEU A 268 18.14 -24.74 17.24
C LEU A 268 18.39 -25.55 15.95
N PRO A 269 19.67 -25.78 15.53
CA PRO A 269 19.92 -26.81 14.53
C PRO A 269 19.45 -28.16 15.10
N GLU A 270 18.80 -28.95 14.26
CA GLU A 270 18.39 -30.32 14.55
C GLU A 270 19.58 -31.15 15.09
N ASN A 271 19.78 -31.13 16.40
CA ASN A 271 20.62 -32.08 17.10
C ASN A 271 19.76 -33.26 17.60
N THR A 272 19.04 -33.91 16.70
CA THR A 272 18.41 -35.18 17.04
C THR A 272 18.41 -36.10 15.81
N SER A 273 19.61 -36.58 15.45
CA SER A 273 19.75 -37.88 14.80
C SER A 273 21.22 -38.30 14.77
N ARG A 274 21.68 -38.85 15.85
CA ARG A 274 22.76 -39.86 15.92
C ARG A 274 22.93 -40.34 17.37
N GLU A 275 21.98 -41.13 17.80
CA GLU A 275 22.24 -42.19 18.78
C GLU A 275 21.52 -43.42 18.25
N GLU A 276 22.24 -44.19 17.49
CA GLU A 276 22.20 -45.65 17.39
C GLU A 276 23.57 -46.15 16.97
#